data_6711aef85985a541be3ce6915a46298e
#
_entry.id   6711aef85985a541be3ce6915a46298e
#
_cell.length_a   1.000
_cell.length_b   1.000
_cell.length_c   1.000
_cell.angle_alpha   90.00
_cell.angle_beta   90.00
_cell.angle_gamma   90.00
#
_symmetry.space_group_name_H-M   'P 1'
#
loop_
_entity.id
_entity.type
_entity.pdbx_description
1 polymer ?
#
loop_
_entity_poly.entity_id
_entity_poly.type
_entity_poly.pdbx_seq_one_letter_code
_entity_poly.pdbx_strand_id
1 'polypeptide(L)'
;APDAAAPIPELAHLLAAAPPARLFDECLKMFLAGHAESSFRTLEDHGLLPALFPETAVALETNRSGALRAMLLQALRNTDERIAQDKPVTPAFLFAALLWPAYCRELAVLRKAGIDPLVAQQRAADRVTLHQAQRIALPRRFSQPMQEIWLLQPRFNQRVRKRVFRLLSHPRFRAAFDFLELRASGTPEVADDVAFWREAQLQAPEQLA
;
A
#
# COMPACT_ATOMS: atom_id res chain seq x y z
N ALA A 1 12.70 19.34 -20.16
CA ALA A 1 12.33 20.38 -21.13
C ALA A 1 10.81 20.39 -21.26
N PRO A 2 10.09 21.52 -21.16
CA PRO A 2 8.63 21.57 -21.24
C PRO A 2 8.07 20.97 -22.54
N ASP A 3 8.78 21.10 -23.65
CA ASP A 3 8.38 20.57 -24.96
C ASP A 3 8.34 19.03 -25.02
N ALA A 4 9.12 18.33 -24.20
CA ALA A 4 9.13 16.87 -24.17
C ALA A 4 7.97 16.27 -23.35
N ALA A 5 7.37 17.04 -22.47
CA ALA A 5 6.26 16.60 -21.61
C ALA A 5 4.88 16.81 -22.27
N ALA A 6 4.76 17.74 -23.20
CA ALA A 6 3.50 18.10 -23.85
C ALA A 6 2.75 16.88 -24.47
N PRO A 7 3.41 15.94 -25.20
CA PRO A 7 2.72 14.82 -25.82
C PRO A 7 2.42 13.65 -24.85
N ILE A 8 2.89 13.67 -23.61
CA ILE A 8 2.75 12.54 -22.68
C ILE A 8 1.30 12.11 -22.46
N PRO A 9 0.34 13.01 -22.18
CA PRO A 9 -1.05 12.60 -21.98
C PRO A 9 -1.68 11.91 -23.21
N GLU A 10 -1.35 12.39 -24.40
CA GLU A 10 -1.85 11.80 -25.65
C GLU A 10 -1.28 10.39 -25.91
N LEU A 11 -0.04 10.15 -25.45
CA LEU A 11 0.67 8.89 -25.62
C LEU A 11 0.46 7.91 -24.45
N ALA A 12 -0.26 8.30 -23.40
CA ALA A 12 -0.50 7.44 -22.23
C ALA A 12 -1.10 6.07 -22.58
N HIS A 13 -1.91 6.00 -23.64
CA HIS A 13 -2.51 4.76 -24.14
C HIS A 13 -1.45 3.72 -24.59
N LEU A 14 -0.27 4.15 -25.02
CA LEU A 14 0.82 3.25 -25.43
C LEU A 14 1.36 2.40 -24.28
N LEU A 15 1.19 2.84 -23.04
CA LEU A 15 1.53 2.02 -21.87
C LEU A 15 0.73 0.72 -21.80
N ALA A 16 -0.48 0.69 -22.39
CA ALA A 16 -1.29 -0.52 -22.44
C ALA A 16 -0.68 -1.62 -23.33
N ALA A 17 0.17 -1.25 -24.29
CA ALA A 17 0.89 -2.18 -25.16
C ALA A 17 2.21 -2.69 -24.55
N ALA A 18 2.70 -2.07 -23.47
CA ALA A 18 3.94 -2.48 -22.84
C ALA A 18 3.76 -3.78 -22.05
N PRO A 19 4.74 -4.72 -22.10
CA PRO A 19 4.68 -5.95 -21.30
C PRO A 19 4.56 -5.65 -19.80
N PRO A 20 3.63 -6.28 -19.07
CA PRO A 20 3.43 -6.02 -17.63
C PRO A 20 4.68 -6.24 -16.76
N ALA A 21 5.54 -7.19 -17.12
CA ALA A 21 6.81 -7.44 -16.42
C ALA A 21 7.79 -6.26 -16.58
N ARG A 22 7.86 -5.67 -17.78
CA ARG A 22 8.69 -4.50 -18.03
C ARG A 22 8.16 -3.27 -17.26
N LEU A 23 6.84 -3.09 -17.22
CA LEU A 23 6.24 -2.00 -16.43
C LEU A 23 6.54 -2.16 -14.93
N PHE A 24 6.59 -3.40 -14.41
CA PHE A 24 7.01 -3.66 -13.03
C PHE A 24 8.43 -3.16 -12.76
N ASP A 25 9.39 -3.53 -13.63
CA ASP A 25 10.79 -3.13 -13.47
C ASP A 25 10.95 -1.60 -13.56
N GLU A 26 10.26 -0.96 -14.50
CA GLU A 26 10.31 0.51 -14.64
C GLU A 26 9.65 1.23 -13.44
N CYS A 27 8.54 0.70 -12.91
CA CYS A 27 7.94 1.22 -11.68
C CYS A 27 8.89 1.10 -10.48
N LEU A 28 9.60 -0.03 -10.33
CA LEU A 28 10.59 -0.17 -9.27
C LEU A 28 11.73 0.85 -9.43
N LYS A 29 12.29 0.99 -10.62
CA LYS A 29 13.35 1.99 -10.88
C LYS A 29 12.87 3.39 -10.53
N MET A 30 11.67 3.77 -10.96
CA MET A 30 11.08 5.08 -10.74
C MET A 30 10.87 5.38 -9.25
N PHE A 31 10.26 4.45 -8.51
CA PHE A 31 9.91 4.66 -7.10
C PHE A 31 11.06 4.39 -6.12
N LEU A 32 12.12 3.69 -6.55
CA LEU A 32 13.29 3.42 -5.71
C LEU A 32 14.51 4.28 -6.08
N ALA A 33 14.32 5.35 -6.84
CA ALA A 33 15.37 6.30 -7.20
C ALA A 33 15.59 7.43 -6.16
N GLY A 34 14.84 7.43 -5.05
CA GLY A 34 14.89 8.51 -4.06
C GLY A 34 14.01 9.73 -4.38
N HIS A 35 13.08 9.56 -5.31
CA HIS A 35 12.15 10.60 -5.78
C HIS A 35 10.73 10.05 -5.94
N ALA A 36 10.31 9.15 -5.07
CA ALA A 36 9.04 8.43 -5.19
C ALA A 36 7.83 9.36 -5.13
N GLU A 37 7.84 10.34 -4.19
CA GLU A 37 6.72 11.29 -4.09
C GLU A 37 6.61 12.15 -5.34
N SER A 38 7.70 12.72 -5.83
CA SER A 38 7.67 13.56 -7.04
C SER A 38 7.32 12.76 -8.29
N SER A 39 7.80 11.52 -8.39
CA SER A 39 7.43 10.60 -9.47
C SER A 39 5.93 10.30 -9.48
N PHE A 40 5.35 10.04 -8.32
CA PHE A 40 3.91 9.81 -8.20
C PHE A 40 3.10 11.04 -8.64
N ARG A 41 3.47 12.24 -8.18
CA ARG A 41 2.82 13.50 -8.60
C ARG A 41 2.94 13.70 -10.10
N THR A 42 4.09 13.43 -10.69
CA THR A 42 4.28 13.50 -12.16
C THR A 42 3.35 12.53 -12.89
N LEU A 43 3.15 11.30 -12.38
CA LEU A 43 2.18 10.37 -12.96
C LEU A 43 0.74 10.91 -12.91
N GLU A 44 0.37 11.59 -11.83
CA GLU A 44 -0.96 12.22 -11.72
C GLU A 44 -1.10 13.41 -12.66
N ASP A 45 -0.15 14.33 -12.65
CA ASP A 45 -0.16 15.57 -13.43
C ASP A 45 -0.22 15.30 -14.95
N HIS A 46 0.37 14.19 -15.39
CA HIS A 46 0.37 13.77 -16.79
C HIS A 46 -0.69 12.73 -17.14
N GLY A 47 -1.61 12.41 -16.21
CA GLY A 47 -2.69 11.44 -16.46
C GLY A 47 -2.20 10.00 -16.66
N LEU A 48 -1.00 9.64 -16.20
CA LEU A 48 -0.41 8.30 -16.35
C LEU A 48 -0.83 7.35 -15.22
N LEU A 49 -1.29 7.88 -14.10
CA LEU A 49 -1.67 7.06 -12.94
C LEU A 49 -2.77 6.03 -13.29
N PRO A 50 -3.85 6.38 -14.01
CA PRO A 50 -4.87 5.40 -14.42
C PRO A 50 -4.34 4.31 -15.36
N ALA A 51 -3.32 4.59 -16.16
CA ALA A 51 -2.72 3.61 -17.05
C ALA A 51 -1.89 2.56 -16.30
N LEU A 52 -1.23 2.93 -15.19
CA LEU A 52 -0.38 2.05 -14.40
C LEU A 52 -1.11 1.44 -13.20
N PHE A 53 -1.94 2.24 -12.51
CA PHE A 53 -2.65 1.89 -11.27
C PHE A 53 -4.13 2.26 -11.35
N PRO A 54 -4.92 1.65 -12.25
CA PRO A 54 -6.29 2.08 -12.56
C PRO A 54 -7.20 2.09 -11.33
N GLU A 55 -7.19 1.01 -10.53
CA GLU A 55 -8.05 0.92 -9.34
C GLU A 55 -7.64 1.89 -8.23
N THR A 56 -6.34 2.18 -8.11
CA THR A 56 -5.84 3.19 -7.18
C THR A 56 -6.27 4.59 -7.61
N ALA A 57 -6.16 4.92 -8.89
CA ALA A 57 -6.61 6.20 -9.42
C ALA A 57 -8.09 6.44 -9.10
N VAL A 58 -8.97 5.49 -9.43
CA VAL A 58 -10.41 5.57 -9.11
C VAL A 58 -10.66 5.69 -7.60
N ALA A 59 -9.92 4.94 -6.78
CA ALA A 59 -10.08 4.99 -5.34
C ALA A 59 -9.68 6.35 -4.75
N LEU A 60 -8.63 6.98 -5.27
CA LEU A 60 -8.19 8.31 -4.84
C LEU A 60 -9.17 9.41 -5.28
N GLU A 61 -9.70 9.34 -6.48
CA GLU A 61 -10.71 10.27 -7.00
C GLU A 61 -12.01 10.22 -6.18
N THR A 62 -12.42 9.03 -5.77
CA THR A 62 -13.66 8.82 -4.99
C THR A 62 -13.50 9.08 -3.51
N ASN A 63 -12.28 9.14 -2.98
CA ASN A 63 -11.99 9.39 -1.56
C ASN A 63 -12.04 10.89 -1.23
N ARG A 64 -13.24 11.40 -0.89
CA ARG A 64 -13.45 12.82 -0.58
C ARG A 64 -12.69 13.36 0.63
N SER A 65 -12.32 12.50 1.58
CA SER A 65 -11.57 12.93 2.78
C SER A 65 -10.09 13.23 2.49
N GLY A 66 -9.56 12.73 1.37
CA GLY A 66 -8.14 12.82 1.05
C GLY A 66 -7.23 11.94 1.92
N ALA A 67 -7.77 11.20 2.89
CA ALA A 67 -6.99 10.41 3.85
C ALA A 67 -6.13 9.33 3.16
N LEU A 68 -6.69 8.64 2.16
CA LEU A 68 -5.94 7.62 1.41
C LEU A 68 -4.77 8.22 0.62
N ARG A 69 -4.98 9.42 0.04
CA ARG A 69 -3.92 10.14 -0.66
C ARG A 69 -2.83 10.61 0.30
N ALA A 70 -3.22 11.17 1.46
CA ALA A 70 -2.28 11.62 2.47
C ALA A 70 -1.38 10.48 2.96
N MET A 71 -1.98 9.32 3.26
CA MET A 71 -1.26 8.10 3.62
C MET A 71 -0.28 7.65 2.52
N LEU A 72 -0.74 7.61 1.27
CA LEU A 72 0.09 7.19 0.13
C LEU A 72 1.28 8.12 -0.06
N LEU A 73 1.07 9.43 -0.05
CA LEU A 73 2.16 10.40 -0.17
C LEU A 73 3.15 10.30 1.00
N GLN A 74 2.67 10.02 2.22
CA GLN A 74 3.55 9.78 3.36
C GLN A 74 4.40 8.50 3.16
N ALA A 75 3.82 7.44 2.60
CA ALA A 75 4.57 6.23 2.27
C ALA A 75 5.71 6.49 1.28
N LEU A 76 5.45 7.32 0.27
CA LEU A 76 6.43 7.66 -0.74
C LEU A 76 7.54 8.56 -0.19
N ARG A 77 7.19 9.54 0.67
CA ARG A 77 8.20 10.33 1.41
C ARG A 77 9.09 9.44 2.29
N ASN A 78 8.48 8.54 3.05
CA ASN A 78 9.23 7.59 3.88
C ASN A 78 10.15 6.69 3.02
N THR A 79 9.73 6.35 1.81
CA THR A 79 10.57 5.62 0.84
C THR A 79 11.77 6.46 0.44
N ASP A 80 11.58 7.71 0.07
CA ASP A 80 12.66 8.64 -0.31
C ASP A 80 13.64 8.87 0.84
N GLU A 81 13.14 9.09 2.06
CA GLU A 81 13.95 9.24 3.26
C GLU A 81 14.79 7.99 3.56
N ARG A 82 14.23 6.79 3.40
CA ARG A 82 14.97 5.55 3.59
C ARG A 82 16.10 5.38 2.58
N ILE A 83 15.82 5.70 1.31
CA ILE A 83 16.83 5.65 0.24
C ILE A 83 17.94 6.67 0.50
N ALA A 84 17.60 7.88 0.91
CA ALA A 84 18.58 8.91 1.27
C ALA A 84 19.46 8.52 2.48
N GLN A 85 19.00 7.57 3.31
CA GLN A 85 19.73 7.03 4.47
C GLN A 85 20.37 5.65 4.17
N ASP A 86 20.48 5.23 2.92
CA ASP A 86 20.96 3.91 2.49
C ASP A 86 20.23 2.74 3.18
N LYS A 87 18.98 2.94 3.58
CA LYS A 87 18.15 1.90 4.21
C LYS A 87 17.36 1.13 3.14
N PRO A 88 17.24 -0.20 3.27
CA PRO A 88 16.53 -1.01 2.30
C PRO A 88 15.04 -0.67 2.27
N VAL A 89 14.47 -0.63 1.07
CA VAL A 89 13.03 -0.56 0.83
C VAL A 89 12.57 -1.87 0.18
N THR A 90 11.54 -2.48 0.74
CA THR A 90 10.98 -3.71 0.17
C THR A 90 9.89 -3.39 -0.86
N PRO A 91 9.97 -3.89 -2.10
CA PRO A 91 8.91 -3.70 -3.08
C PRO A 91 7.52 -4.11 -2.57
N ALA A 92 7.45 -5.15 -1.75
CA ALA A 92 6.18 -5.59 -1.16
C ALA A 92 5.49 -4.49 -0.31
N PHE A 93 6.25 -3.75 0.50
CA PHE A 93 5.72 -2.65 1.30
C PHE A 93 5.32 -1.45 0.43
N LEU A 94 6.14 -1.11 -0.55
CA LEU A 94 5.84 -0.04 -1.51
C LEU A 94 4.53 -0.33 -2.25
N PHE A 95 4.38 -1.52 -2.82
CA PHE A 95 3.13 -1.89 -3.50
C PHE A 95 1.96 -2.05 -2.53
N ALA A 96 2.19 -2.45 -1.27
CA ALA A 96 1.15 -2.44 -0.26
C ALA A 96 0.57 -1.03 -0.05
N ALA A 97 1.42 -0.01 -0.04
CA ALA A 97 0.99 1.38 0.07
C ALA A 97 0.33 1.91 -1.21
N LEU A 98 0.93 1.65 -2.39
CA LEU A 98 0.41 2.09 -3.69
C LEU A 98 -0.99 1.52 -3.98
N LEU A 99 -1.26 0.27 -3.60
CA LEU A 99 -2.52 -0.42 -3.88
C LEU A 99 -3.50 -0.40 -2.70
N TRP A 100 -3.13 0.17 -1.56
CA TRP A 100 -4.02 0.30 -0.40
C TRP A 100 -5.33 1.03 -0.70
N PRO A 101 -5.35 2.15 -1.46
CA PRO A 101 -6.60 2.80 -1.84
C PRO A 101 -7.54 1.86 -2.60
N ALA A 102 -7.03 1.10 -3.55
CA ALA A 102 -7.79 0.11 -4.32
C ALA A 102 -8.36 -1.00 -3.41
N TYR A 103 -7.52 -1.52 -2.48
CA TYR A 103 -7.94 -2.52 -1.50
C TYR A 103 -9.06 -2.00 -0.59
N CYS A 104 -8.94 -0.79 -0.06
CA CYS A 104 -9.98 -0.18 0.79
C CYS A 104 -11.31 -0.02 0.04
N ARG A 105 -11.26 0.41 -1.22
CA ARG A 105 -12.45 0.57 -2.07
C ARG A 105 -13.14 -0.78 -2.32
N GLU A 106 -12.39 -1.80 -2.73
CA GLU A 106 -12.92 -3.13 -3.00
C GLU A 106 -13.48 -3.78 -1.73
N LEU A 107 -12.77 -3.66 -0.60
CA LEU A 107 -13.24 -4.13 0.70
C LEU A 107 -14.56 -3.48 1.11
N ALA A 108 -14.70 -2.17 0.89
CA ALA A 108 -15.94 -1.46 1.19
C ALA A 108 -17.11 -1.96 0.34
N VAL A 109 -16.89 -2.24 -0.95
CA VAL A 109 -17.90 -2.82 -1.86
C VAL A 109 -18.35 -4.20 -1.35
N LEU A 110 -17.42 -5.08 -1.01
CA LEU A 110 -17.72 -6.43 -0.54
C LEU A 110 -18.46 -6.42 0.80
N ARG A 111 -18.06 -5.54 1.72
CA ARG A 111 -18.75 -5.37 3.01
C ARG A 111 -20.18 -4.86 2.84
N LYS A 112 -20.38 -3.89 1.94
CA LYS A 112 -21.72 -3.37 1.63
C LYS A 112 -22.62 -4.44 1.01
N ALA A 113 -22.03 -5.40 0.29
CA ALA A 113 -22.74 -6.56 -0.26
C ALA A 113 -23.03 -7.67 0.78
N GLY A 114 -22.72 -7.45 2.07
CA GLY A 114 -23.00 -8.40 3.14
C GLY A 114 -22.03 -9.59 3.22
N ILE A 115 -20.88 -9.52 2.55
CA ILE A 115 -19.88 -10.59 2.60
C ILE A 115 -19.22 -10.62 3.99
N ASP A 116 -19.03 -11.83 4.52
CA ASP A 116 -18.33 -12.04 5.79
C ASP A 116 -17.00 -11.25 5.84
N PRO A 117 -16.68 -10.58 6.97
CA PRO A 117 -15.52 -9.69 7.05
C PRO A 117 -14.18 -10.34 6.67
N LEU A 118 -13.93 -11.58 7.10
CA LEU A 118 -12.67 -12.28 6.76
C LEU A 118 -12.63 -12.66 5.28
N VAL A 119 -13.76 -13.14 4.76
CA VAL A 119 -13.90 -13.50 3.35
C VAL A 119 -13.78 -12.24 2.47
N ALA A 120 -14.39 -11.12 2.90
CA ALA A 120 -14.30 -9.85 2.17
C ALA A 120 -12.87 -9.33 2.09
N GLN A 121 -12.10 -9.42 3.17
CA GLN A 121 -10.69 -9.01 3.21
C GLN A 121 -9.84 -9.83 2.24
N GLN A 122 -9.97 -11.18 2.29
CA GLN A 122 -9.22 -12.05 1.40
C GLN A 122 -9.60 -11.80 -0.06
N ARG A 123 -10.91 -11.74 -0.36
CA ARG A 123 -11.38 -11.49 -1.73
C ARG A 123 -10.94 -10.13 -2.26
N ALA A 124 -10.96 -9.09 -1.43
CA ALA A 124 -10.47 -7.76 -1.82
C ALA A 124 -8.98 -7.80 -2.18
N ALA A 125 -8.16 -8.45 -1.34
CA ALA A 125 -6.73 -8.59 -1.59
C ALA A 125 -6.45 -9.36 -2.88
N ASP A 126 -7.14 -10.47 -3.11
CA ASP A 126 -6.97 -11.31 -4.31
C ASP A 126 -7.41 -10.56 -5.58
N ARG A 127 -8.57 -9.89 -5.56
CA ARG A 127 -9.08 -9.14 -6.71
C ARG A 127 -8.18 -8.00 -7.10
N VAL A 128 -7.75 -7.17 -6.12
CA VAL A 128 -6.85 -6.04 -6.40
C VAL A 128 -5.52 -6.53 -6.94
N THR A 129 -4.96 -7.60 -6.38
CA THR A 129 -3.70 -8.18 -6.86
C THR A 129 -3.85 -8.72 -8.28
N LEU A 130 -4.94 -9.43 -8.58
CA LEU A 130 -5.21 -9.99 -9.91
C LEU A 130 -5.40 -8.90 -10.97
N HIS A 131 -6.21 -7.87 -10.67
CA HIS A 131 -6.45 -6.77 -11.59
C HIS A 131 -5.17 -5.96 -11.85
N GLN A 132 -4.38 -5.69 -10.79
CA GLN A 132 -3.12 -4.98 -10.94
C GLN A 132 -2.11 -5.77 -11.77
N ALA A 133 -2.07 -7.11 -11.62
CA ALA A 133 -1.15 -7.97 -12.38
C ALA A 133 -1.39 -7.94 -13.89
N GLN A 134 -2.58 -7.56 -14.35
CA GLN A 134 -2.87 -7.36 -15.77
C GLN A 134 -2.17 -6.13 -16.36
N ARG A 135 -1.82 -5.16 -15.51
CA ARG A 135 -1.13 -3.92 -15.89
C ARG A 135 0.35 -3.97 -15.56
N ILE A 136 0.68 -4.33 -14.33
CA ILE A 136 2.04 -4.42 -13.81
C ILE A 136 2.16 -5.81 -13.17
N ALA A 137 2.96 -6.67 -13.74
CA ALA A 137 3.15 -8.04 -13.22
C ALA A 137 3.85 -8.00 -11.86
N LEU A 138 3.08 -8.26 -10.80
CA LEU A 138 3.62 -8.36 -9.43
C LEU A 138 4.10 -9.80 -9.16
N PRO A 139 5.41 -10.07 -9.11
CA PRO A 139 5.91 -11.39 -8.76
C PRO A 139 5.39 -11.86 -7.40
N ARG A 140 5.06 -13.15 -7.28
CA ARG A 140 4.47 -13.73 -6.07
C ARG A 140 5.30 -13.46 -4.80
N ARG A 141 6.63 -13.40 -4.94
CA ARG A 141 7.55 -13.05 -3.84
C ARG A 141 7.29 -11.65 -3.24
N PHE A 142 6.61 -10.75 -3.97
CA PHE A 142 6.21 -9.42 -3.50
C PHE A 142 4.71 -9.31 -3.23
N SER A 143 3.87 -9.90 -4.08
CA SER A 143 2.41 -9.81 -3.91
C SER A 143 1.92 -10.57 -2.69
N GLN A 144 2.52 -11.70 -2.34
CA GLN A 144 2.13 -12.45 -1.15
C GLN A 144 2.44 -11.68 0.15
N PRO A 145 3.68 -11.19 0.40
CA PRO A 145 3.93 -10.35 1.58
C PRO A 145 3.11 -9.06 1.61
N MET A 146 2.82 -8.46 0.46
CA MET A 146 1.93 -7.30 0.33
C MET A 146 0.51 -7.62 0.87
N GLN A 147 -0.09 -8.72 0.44
CA GLN A 147 -1.40 -9.16 0.92
C GLN A 147 -1.35 -9.49 2.43
N GLU A 148 -0.29 -10.15 2.92
CA GLU A 148 -0.12 -10.44 4.34
C GLU A 148 -0.14 -9.16 5.19
N ILE A 149 0.51 -8.07 4.74
CA ILE A 149 0.46 -6.76 5.39
C ILE A 149 -0.99 -6.26 5.53
N TRP A 150 -1.79 -6.33 4.47
CA TRP A 150 -3.19 -5.89 4.50
C TRP A 150 -4.07 -6.75 5.41
N LEU A 151 -3.93 -8.07 5.31
CA LEU A 151 -4.73 -9.02 6.07
C LEU A 151 -4.43 -9.03 7.58
N LEU A 152 -3.26 -8.51 7.97
CA LEU A 152 -2.91 -8.31 9.37
C LEU A 152 -3.52 -7.02 9.96
N GLN A 153 -3.89 -6.03 9.15
CA GLN A 153 -4.37 -4.75 9.67
C GLN A 153 -5.55 -4.85 10.66
N PRO A 154 -6.60 -5.66 10.41
CA PRO A 154 -7.70 -5.79 11.36
C PRO A 154 -7.35 -6.50 12.67
N ARG A 155 -6.18 -7.15 12.75
CA ARG A 155 -5.75 -7.84 13.97
C ARG A 155 -5.20 -6.86 15.01
N PHE A 156 -4.79 -5.66 14.59
CA PHE A 156 -4.24 -4.65 15.50
C PHE A 156 -5.30 -4.07 16.46
N ASN A 157 -6.59 -4.13 16.15
CA ASN A 157 -7.65 -3.74 17.07
C ASN A 157 -8.00 -4.82 18.12
N GLN A 158 -7.34 -6.00 18.08
CA GLN A 158 -7.61 -7.13 18.94
C GLN A 158 -6.58 -7.22 20.06
N ARG A 159 -6.87 -6.56 21.20
CA ARG A 159 -5.93 -6.42 22.32
C ARG A 159 -6.01 -7.54 23.36
N VAL A 160 -6.64 -8.69 23.03
CA VAL A 160 -6.69 -9.86 23.92
C VAL A 160 -5.30 -10.52 23.94
N ARG A 161 -4.75 -10.75 25.12
CA ARG A 161 -3.41 -11.26 25.38
C ARG A 161 -2.95 -12.38 24.42
N LYS A 162 -3.69 -13.47 24.29
CA LYS A 162 -3.35 -14.57 23.37
C LYS A 162 -3.22 -14.13 21.91
N ARG A 163 -4.02 -13.14 21.49
CA ARG A 163 -3.99 -12.58 20.12
C ARG A 163 -2.81 -11.64 19.93
N VAL A 164 -2.47 -10.88 20.99
CA VAL A 164 -1.29 -9.99 20.99
C VAL A 164 -0.02 -10.83 20.79
N PHE A 165 0.19 -11.89 21.59
CA PHE A 165 1.35 -12.78 21.41
C PHE A 165 1.44 -13.36 20.01
N ARG A 166 0.30 -13.89 19.50
CA ARG A 166 0.26 -14.48 18.17
C ARG A 166 0.62 -13.49 17.09
N LEU A 167 0.22 -12.22 17.25
CA LEU A 167 0.53 -11.18 16.26
C LEU A 167 1.98 -10.73 16.37
N LEU A 168 2.50 -10.51 17.58
CA LEU A 168 3.93 -10.17 17.82
C LEU A 168 4.88 -11.23 17.25
N SER A 169 4.50 -12.52 17.35
CA SER A 169 5.30 -13.64 16.82
C SER A 169 5.15 -13.83 15.31
N HIS A 170 4.32 -13.03 14.64
CA HIS A 170 4.08 -13.22 13.21
C HIS A 170 5.29 -12.72 12.38
N PRO A 171 5.81 -13.48 11.40
CA PRO A 171 6.98 -13.08 10.60
C PRO A 171 6.85 -11.70 9.91
N ARG A 172 5.61 -11.30 9.62
CA ARG A 172 5.30 -9.99 8.99
C ARG A 172 4.86 -8.94 9.99
N PHE A 173 4.96 -9.20 11.30
CA PHE A 173 4.49 -8.25 12.30
C PHE A 173 5.12 -6.86 12.11
N ARG A 174 6.45 -6.79 11.98
CA ARG A 174 7.15 -5.51 11.83
C ARG A 174 6.64 -4.71 10.63
N ALA A 175 6.58 -5.33 9.46
CA ALA A 175 6.08 -4.65 8.26
C ALA A 175 4.60 -4.24 8.39
N ALA A 176 3.77 -5.09 9.00
CA ALA A 176 2.36 -4.78 9.22
C ALA A 176 2.17 -3.66 10.27
N PHE A 177 3.04 -3.58 11.29
CA PHE A 177 3.03 -2.50 12.28
C PHE A 177 3.50 -1.18 11.67
N ASP A 178 4.60 -1.18 10.90
CA ASP A 178 5.05 0.02 10.17
C ASP A 178 3.94 0.53 9.22
N PHE A 179 3.16 -0.40 8.65
CA PHE A 179 2.01 -0.05 7.82
C PHE A 179 0.83 0.51 8.66
N LEU A 180 0.61 0.03 9.87
CA LEU A 180 -0.36 0.62 10.80
C LEU A 180 0.03 2.05 11.18
N GLU A 181 1.31 2.30 11.50
CA GLU A 181 1.83 3.64 11.77
C GLU A 181 1.61 4.57 10.57
N LEU A 182 1.85 4.08 9.36
CA LEU A 182 1.58 4.82 8.13
C LEU A 182 0.09 5.16 7.98
N ARG A 183 -0.82 4.24 8.29
CA ARG A 183 -2.27 4.49 8.25
C ARG A 183 -2.70 5.59 9.20
N ALA A 184 -2.06 5.74 10.34
CA ALA A 184 -2.37 6.77 11.34
C ALA A 184 -2.17 8.19 10.78
N SER A 185 -1.34 8.39 9.76
CA SER A 185 -1.15 9.68 9.10
C SER A 185 -2.39 10.18 8.33
N GLY A 186 -3.27 9.25 7.93
CA GLY A 186 -4.51 9.58 7.21
C GLY A 186 -5.79 9.15 7.96
N THR A 187 -5.65 8.38 9.04
CA THR A 187 -6.77 7.78 9.80
C THR A 187 -6.48 7.89 11.30
N PRO A 188 -6.78 9.04 11.94
CA PRO A 188 -6.48 9.27 13.36
C PRO A 188 -7.04 8.20 14.30
N GLU A 189 -8.13 7.53 13.92
CA GLU A 189 -8.81 6.49 14.71
C GLU A 189 -7.91 5.28 15.02
N VAL A 190 -6.83 5.08 14.27
CA VAL A 190 -5.86 4.00 14.54
C VAL A 190 -4.70 4.44 15.44
N ALA A 191 -4.66 5.70 15.89
CA ALA A 191 -3.57 6.22 16.72
C ALA A 191 -3.44 5.47 18.06
N ASP A 192 -4.57 5.14 18.68
CA ASP A 192 -4.59 4.36 19.93
C ASP A 192 -4.07 2.93 19.74
N ASP A 193 -4.33 2.34 18.58
CA ASP A 193 -3.77 1.03 18.25
C ASP A 193 -2.25 1.13 18.06
N VAL A 194 -1.76 2.18 17.37
CA VAL A 194 -0.33 2.42 17.21
C VAL A 194 0.35 2.58 18.57
N ALA A 195 -0.21 3.40 19.48
CA ALA A 195 0.34 3.61 20.81
C ALA A 195 0.44 2.29 21.59
N PHE A 196 -0.66 1.53 21.63
CA PHE A 196 -0.71 0.22 22.30
C PHE A 196 0.36 -0.75 21.75
N TRP A 197 0.44 -0.91 20.43
CA TRP A 197 1.34 -1.88 19.82
C TRP A 197 2.81 -1.44 19.87
N ARG A 198 3.08 -0.13 19.93
CA ARG A 198 4.43 0.40 20.17
C ARG A 198 4.92 0.01 21.57
N GLU A 199 4.06 0.11 22.59
CA GLU A 199 4.37 -0.32 23.94
C GLU A 199 4.49 -1.84 24.06
N ALA A 200 3.56 -2.58 23.47
CA ALA A 200 3.56 -4.05 23.50
C ALA A 200 4.84 -4.68 22.91
N GLN A 201 5.49 -4.02 21.96
CA GLN A 201 6.79 -4.47 21.42
C GLN A 201 7.96 -4.32 22.40
N LEU A 202 7.84 -3.40 23.37
CA LEU A 202 8.90 -3.13 24.36
C LEU A 202 8.77 -4.02 25.60
N GLN A 203 7.57 -4.59 25.83
CA GLN A 203 7.32 -5.46 26.96
C GLN A 203 7.90 -6.85 26.72
N ALA A 204 8.61 -7.38 27.72
CA ALA A 204 9.08 -8.76 27.68
C ALA A 204 7.86 -9.72 27.65
N PRO A 205 7.99 -10.91 27.02
CA PRO A 205 6.91 -11.90 26.96
C PRO A 205 6.28 -12.21 28.32
N GLU A 206 7.06 -12.15 29.40
CA GLU A 206 6.64 -12.38 30.78
C GLU A 206 5.71 -11.29 31.31
N GLN A 207 5.82 -10.05 30.84
CA GLN A 207 4.98 -8.90 31.27
C GLN A 207 3.65 -8.84 30.54
N LEU A 208 3.57 -9.45 29.39
CA LEU A 208 2.33 -9.67 28.65
C LEU A 208 1.59 -10.91 29.18
N ALA A 209 2.18 -11.58 30.12
CA ALA A 209 1.66 -12.73 30.87
C ALA A 209 0.78 -12.28 32.01
#